data_78a70265c589539f723f2a3f77e14309
#
_entry.id   78a70265c589539f723f2a3f77e14309
#
_cell.length_a   1.000
_cell.length_b   1.000
_cell.length_c   1.000
_cell.angle_alpha   90.00
_cell.angle_beta   90.00
_cell.angle_gamma   90.00
#
_symmetry.space_group_name_H-M   'P 1'
#
loop_
_entity.id
_entity.type
_entity.pdbx_description
1 polymer ?
#
loop_
_entity_poly.entity_id
_entity_poly.type
_entity_poly.pdbx_seq_one_letter_code
_entity_poly.pdbx_strand_id
1 'polypeptide(L)'
;MKIKAILLSFLFAMILFTNVFSQEMKDDTSEKARAIISKYLNAIGGADAIKNIQDKTTIMRGTAMDQTITIIIKQKLPNKLRQDIKAGGMDQTLIFDGEKAVMKVAGQTIKVEGKQLEQLKLESTMEMLLNPESLGIKLAYDGTEKSGDNLLHKVKFVLPSGLNWVAYFDDKTGYKVKESKEIESQMGLINQVLEYSDYQDVDGIKIPFTLKQSFGPQTIELTVSSIKINKGITDDTFVITE
;
A
#
# COMPACT_ATOMS: atom_id res chain seq x y z
N MET A 1 -47.00 -15.19 -35.60
CA MET A 1 -45.55 -15.58 -35.58
C MET A 1 -44.58 -14.43 -35.79
N LYS A 2 -44.98 -13.26 -36.30
CA LYS A 2 -44.04 -12.12 -36.56
C LYS A 2 -43.80 -11.21 -35.36
N ILE A 3 -44.69 -11.18 -34.33
CA ILE A 3 -44.57 -10.34 -33.15
C ILE A 3 -43.53 -10.88 -32.13
N LYS A 4 -43.37 -12.21 -32.07
CA LYS A 4 -42.37 -12.83 -31.16
C LYS A 4 -40.92 -12.61 -31.60
N ALA A 5 -40.68 -12.43 -32.91
CA ALA A 5 -39.32 -12.21 -33.47
C ALA A 5 -38.81 -10.77 -33.19
N ILE A 6 -39.75 -9.78 -33.14
CA ILE A 6 -39.41 -8.38 -32.89
C ILE A 6 -39.07 -8.14 -31.41
N LEU A 7 -39.74 -8.83 -30.51
CA LEU A 7 -39.45 -8.75 -29.05
C LEU A 7 -38.07 -9.39 -28.70
N LEU A 8 -37.69 -10.43 -29.42
CA LEU A 8 -36.40 -11.11 -29.18
C LEU A 8 -35.22 -10.27 -29.66
N SER A 9 -35.38 -9.54 -30.78
CA SER A 9 -34.35 -8.64 -31.30
C SER A 9 -34.14 -7.39 -30.42
N PHE A 10 -35.19 -6.89 -29.78
CA PHE A 10 -35.07 -5.75 -28.83
C PHE A 10 -34.39 -6.14 -27.54
N LEU A 11 -34.60 -7.37 -27.02
CA LEU A 11 -33.94 -7.88 -25.84
C LEU A 11 -32.43 -8.12 -26.05
N PHE A 12 -32.06 -8.55 -27.26
CA PHE A 12 -30.64 -8.77 -27.59
C PHE A 12 -29.86 -7.47 -27.79
N ALA A 13 -30.49 -6.43 -28.33
CA ALA A 13 -29.88 -5.09 -28.40
C ALA A 13 -29.66 -4.44 -27.03
N MET A 14 -30.55 -4.70 -26.05
CA MET A 14 -30.43 -4.13 -24.72
C MET A 14 -29.29 -4.78 -23.89
N ILE A 15 -28.99 -6.06 -24.12
CA ILE A 15 -27.89 -6.77 -23.45
C ILE A 15 -26.52 -6.31 -23.97
N LEU A 16 -26.41 -5.96 -25.25
CA LEU A 16 -25.16 -5.42 -25.83
C LEU A 16 -24.85 -4.00 -25.32
N PHE A 17 -25.90 -3.16 -25.11
CA PHE A 17 -25.70 -1.80 -24.58
C PHE A 17 -25.23 -1.78 -23.11
N THR A 18 -25.69 -2.72 -22.28
CA THR A 18 -25.28 -2.76 -20.87
C THR A 18 -23.81 -3.20 -20.71
N ASN A 19 -23.29 -4.05 -21.58
CA ASN A 19 -21.90 -4.48 -21.51
C ASN A 19 -20.91 -3.39 -21.98
N VAL A 20 -21.23 -2.66 -23.03
CA VAL A 20 -20.41 -1.54 -23.54
C VAL A 20 -20.36 -0.41 -22.52
N PHE A 21 -21.50 -0.03 -21.93
CA PHE A 21 -21.56 1.03 -20.91
C PHE A 21 -20.80 0.64 -19.63
N SER A 22 -20.85 -0.63 -19.23
CA SER A 22 -20.10 -1.14 -18.07
C SER A 22 -18.58 -1.18 -18.34
N GLN A 23 -18.15 -1.40 -19.56
CA GLN A 23 -16.76 -1.44 -19.94
C GLN A 23 -16.17 -0.03 -20.07
N GLU A 24 -16.86 0.91 -20.70
CA GLU A 24 -16.46 2.32 -20.74
C GLU A 24 -16.37 2.94 -19.34
N MET A 25 -17.33 2.69 -18.45
CA MET A 25 -17.27 3.18 -17.06
C MET A 25 -16.08 2.57 -16.27
N LYS A 26 -15.70 1.32 -16.54
CA LYS A 26 -14.54 0.69 -15.90
C LYS A 26 -13.23 1.29 -16.39
N ASP A 27 -13.11 1.59 -17.67
CA ASP A 27 -11.92 2.21 -18.23
C ASP A 27 -11.73 3.63 -17.74
N ASP A 28 -12.78 4.46 -17.68
CA ASP A 28 -12.74 5.83 -17.17
C ASP A 28 -12.32 5.88 -15.69
N THR A 29 -12.86 5.00 -14.84
CA THR A 29 -12.47 4.96 -13.42
C THR A 29 -11.03 4.52 -13.22
N SER A 30 -10.51 3.63 -14.04
CA SER A 30 -9.11 3.18 -14.00
C SER A 30 -8.16 4.27 -14.49
N GLU A 31 -8.49 4.96 -15.59
CA GLU A 31 -7.69 6.08 -16.11
C GLU A 31 -7.61 7.24 -15.11
N LYS A 32 -8.74 7.59 -14.50
CA LYS A 32 -8.78 8.61 -13.45
C LYS A 32 -7.95 8.23 -12.24
N ALA A 33 -7.98 6.96 -11.82
CA ALA A 33 -7.14 6.44 -10.74
C ALA A 33 -5.65 6.58 -11.08
N ARG A 34 -5.25 6.21 -12.29
CA ARG A 34 -3.85 6.36 -12.77
C ARG A 34 -3.41 7.82 -12.81
N ALA A 35 -4.27 8.74 -13.26
CA ALA A 35 -3.96 10.17 -13.27
C ALA A 35 -3.67 10.70 -11.86
N ILE A 36 -4.44 10.26 -10.85
CA ILE A 36 -4.23 10.63 -9.45
C ILE A 36 -2.90 10.06 -8.94
N ILE A 37 -2.60 8.80 -9.21
CA ILE A 37 -1.33 8.17 -8.82
C ILE A 37 -0.16 8.89 -9.52
N SER A 38 -0.29 9.23 -10.79
CA SER A 38 0.73 9.98 -11.53
C SER A 38 0.97 11.35 -10.92
N LYS A 39 -0.09 12.08 -10.52
CA LYS A 39 0.03 13.36 -9.80
C LYS A 39 0.81 13.19 -8.49
N TYR A 40 0.50 12.15 -7.71
CA TYR A 40 1.23 11.81 -6.49
C TYR A 40 2.71 11.50 -6.76
N LEU A 41 3.01 10.63 -7.73
CA LEU A 41 4.40 10.28 -8.08
C LEU A 41 5.20 11.53 -8.47
N ASN A 42 4.61 12.43 -9.26
CA ASN A 42 5.24 13.69 -9.63
C ASN A 42 5.45 14.60 -8.40
N ALA A 43 4.48 14.69 -7.50
CA ALA A 43 4.56 15.50 -6.29
C ALA A 43 5.66 15.03 -5.33
N ILE A 44 5.98 13.74 -5.32
CA ILE A 44 7.01 13.17 -4.43
C ILE A 44 8.40 13.08 -5.04
N GLY A 45 8.64 13.58 -6.26
CA GLY A 45 9.97 13.61 -6.87
C GLY A 45 10.05 12.94 -8.24
N GLY A 46 8.96 12.34 -8.72
CA GLY A 46 8.85 11.71 -10.03
C GLY A 46 9.19 10.23 -10.05
N ALA A 47 8.69 9.56 -11.09
CA ALA A 47 8.85 8.11 -11.25
C ALA A 47 10.31 7.68 -11.34
N ASP A 48 11.17 8.47 -11.99
CA ASP A 48 12.57 8.11 -12.17
C ASP A 48 13.36 8.17 -10.86
N ALA A 49 13.07 9.14 -9.98
CA ALA A 49 13.69 9.19 -8.65
C ALA A 49 13.34 7.93 -7.84
N ILE A 50 12.09 7.47 -7.92
CA ILE A 50 11.64 6.26 -7.22
C ILE A 50 12.28 5.00 -7.79
N LYS A 51 12.40 4.86 -9.12
CA LYS A 51 13.07 3.74 -9.80
C LYS A 51 14.55 3.62 -9.44
N ASN A 52 15.19 4.73 -9.11
CA ASN A 52 16.60 4.75 -8.74
C ASN A 52 16.86 4.29 -7.30
N ILE A 53 15.82 4.01 -6.50
CA ILE A 53 15.99 3.47 -5.16
C ILE A 53 16.32 1.98 -5.25
N GLN A 54 17.56 1.61 -4.95
CA GLN A 54 18.01 0.21 -4.89
C GLN A 54 17.78 -0.40 -3.50
N ASP A 55 18.01 0.39 -2.47
CA ASP A 55 17.75 0.02 -1.08
C ASP A 55 17.33 1.24 -0.24
N LYS A 56 16.58 0.98 0.82
CA LYS A 56 16.13 2.01 1.75
C LYS A 56 16.10 1.46 3.17
N THR A 57 16.64 2.23 4.12
CA THR A 57 16.46 2.02 5.56
C THR A 57 15.65 3.16 6.14
N THR A 58 14.55 2.85 6.82
CA THR A 58 13.73 3.82 7.55
C THR A 58 13.72 3.46 9.02
N ILE A 59 13.99 4.42 9.90
CA ILE A 59 13.90 4.26 11.35
C ILE A 59 12.80 5.19 11.85
N MET A 60 11.81 4.62 12.52
CA MET A 60 10.71 5.36 13.13
C MET A 60 10.67 5.12 14.63
N ARG A 61 10.18 6.13 15.36
CA ARG A 61 9.97 6.05 16.82
C ARG A 61 8.60 6.57 17.18
N GLY A 62 8.02 6.00 18.22
CA GLY A 62 6.74 6.42 18.78
C GLY A 62 6.57 5.91 20.21
N THR A 63 5.38 6.11 20.74
CA THR A 63 5.00 5.62 22.06
C THR A 63 3.68 4.87 21.98
N ALA A 64 3.61 3.69 22.55
CA ALA A 64 2.38 2.96 22.77
C ALA A 64 2.36 2.40 24.20
N MET A 65 1.24 2.56 24.91
CA MET A 65 1.07 2.07 26.29
C MET A 65 2.23 2.53 27.19
N ASP A 66 2.62 3.80 27.10
CA ASP A 66 3.72 4.44 27.85
C ASP A 66 5.12 3.84 27.57
N GLN A 67 5.26 3.02 26.54
CA GLN A 67 6.55 2.44 26.15
C GLN A 67 7.03 2.99 24.82
N THR A 68 8.33 3.25 24.73
CA THR A 68 8.96 3.65 23.47
C THR A 68 8.98 2.48 22.50
N ILE A 69 8.49 2.73 21.30
CA ILE A 69 8.57 1.80 20.16
C ILE A 69 9.60 2.33 19.19
N THR A 70 10.48 1.47 18.73
CA THR A 70 11.38 1.73 17.60
C THR A 70 11.11 0.71 16.50
N ILE A 71 10.86 1.19 15.29
CA ILE A 71 10.65 0.36 14.09
C ILE A 71 11.77 0.67 13.11
N ILE A 72 12.48 -0.37 12.68
CA ILE A 72 13.51 -0.28 11.64
C ILE A 72 13.04 -1.09 10.45
N ILE A 73 12.85 -0.43 9.31
CA ILE A 73 12.45 -1.08 8.06
C ILE A 73 13.62 -0.98 7.08
N LYS A 74 14.05 -2.12 6.57
CA LYS A 74 15.04 -2.24 5.51
C LYS A 74 14.39 -2.88 4.31
N GLN A 75 14.48 -2.23 3.17
CA GLN A 75 13.97 -2.70 1.89
C GLN A 75 15.09 -2.73 0.86
N LYS A 76 15.08 -3.73 -0.01
CA LYS A 76 16.02 -3.85 -1.13
C LYS A 76 15.32 -4.43 -2.35
N LEU A 77 15.61 -3.88 -3.51
CA LEU A 77 15.08 -4.39 -4.78
C LEU A 77 15.47 -5.87 -5.01
N PRO A 78 14.60 -6.64 -5.69
CA PRO A 78 13.32 -6.18 -6.22
C PRO A 78 12.22 -6.09 -5.16
N ASN A 79 12.24 -6.88 -4.09
CA ASN A 79 11.15 -7.01 -3.12
C ASN A 79 11.57 -7.60 -1.77
N LYS A 80 12.84 -7.45 -1.35
CA LYS A 80 13.29 -7.91 -0.03
C LYS A 80 12.90 -6.92 1.05
N LEU A 81 12.45 -7.43 2.21
CA LEU A 81 12.04 -6.62 3.35
C LEU A 81 12.50 -7.25 4.67
N ARG A 82 13.01 -6.42 5.55
CA ARG A 82 13.17 -6.73 6.97
C ARG A 82 12.60 -5.63 7.81
N GLN A 83 11.79 -5.99 8.80
CA GLN A 83 11.23 -5.08 9.77
C GLN A 83 11.58 -5.57 11.16
N ASP A 84 12.30 -4.76 11.91
CA ASP A 84 12.59 -5.00 13.33
C ASP A 84 11.78 -4.01 14.18
N ILE A 85 10.96 -4.53 15.09
CA ILE A 85 10.17 -3.75 16.05
C ILE A 85 10.72 -4.03 17.44
N LYS A 86 11.05 -2.97 18.18
CA LYS A 86 11.50 -3.00 19.57
C LYS A 86 10.52 -2.23 20.45
N ALA A 87 9.88 -2.90 21.39
CA ALA A 87 8.88 -2.31 22.26
C ALA A 87 8.92 -2.98 23.64
N GLY A 88 9.46 -2.29 24.65
CA GLY A 88 9.36 -2.69 26.05
C GLY A 88 9.83 -4.11 26.39
N GLY A 89 10.86 -4.62 25.70
CA GLY A 89 11.38 -5.97 25.88
C GLY A 89 10.68 -7.04 25.01
N MET A 90 9.69 -6.67 24.23
CA MET A 90 9.11 -7.53 23.18
C MET A 90 9.70 -7.14 21.83
N ASP A 91 10.71 -7.87 21.42
CA ASP A 91 11.30 -7.69 20.09
C ASP A 91 10.61 -8.60 19.08
N GLN A 92 10.26 -8.03 17.93
CA GLN A 92 9.70 -8.75 16.80
C GLN A 92 10.51 -8.45 15.56
N THR A 93 10.81 -9.49 14.78
CA THR A 93 11.47 -9.33 13.47
C THR A 93 10.65 -10.04 12.40
N LEU A 94 10.28 -9.33 11.35
CA LEU A 94 9.75 -9.88 10.11
C LEU A 94 10.86 -9.87 9.07
N ILE A 95 11.11 -11.00 8.42
CA ILE A 95 12.07 -11.13 7.32
C ILE A 95 11.34 -11.72 6.12
N PHE A 96 11.48 -11.06 4.98
CA PHE A 96 11.04 -11.53 3.68
C PHE A 96 12.23 -11.49 2.72
N ASP A 97 12.64 -12.66 2.20
CA ASP A 97 13.82 -12.81 1.34
C ASP A 97 13.54 -12.58 -0.16
N GLY A 98 12.27 -12.29 -0.50
CA GLY A 98 11.76 -12.14 -1.85
C GLY A 98 10.82 -13.28 -2.27
N GLU A 99 10.84 -14.41 -1.57
CA GLU A 99 10.00 -15.59 -1.83
C GLU A 99 9.26 -16.07 -0.59
N LYS A 100 9.98 -16.18 0.53
CA LYS A 100 9.50 -16.70 1.82
C LYS A 100 9.56 -15.63 2.88
N ALA A 101 8.69 -15.75 3.88
CA ALA A 101 8.72 -14.85 5.01
C ALA A 101 8.58 -15.60 6.34
N VAL A 102 9.27 -15.06 7.35
CA VAL A 102 9.15 -15.52 8.74
C VAL A 102 8.98 -14.32 9.67
N MET A 103 8.22 -14.53 10.72
CA MET A 103 8.13 -13.62 11.85
C MET A 103 8.77 -14.28 13.07
N LYS A 104 9.73 -13.60 13.67
CA LYS A 104 10.38 -14.02 14.92
C LYS A 104 9.85 -13.15 16.06
N VAL A 105 9.26 -13.78 17.06
CA VAL A 105 8.69 -13.10 18.23
C VAL A 105 8.83 -14.00 19.44
N ALA A 106 9.27 -13.46 20.58
CA ALA A 106 9.44 -14.19 21.85
C ALA A 106 10.22 -15.50 21.71
N GLY A 107 11.26 -15.53 20.87
CA GLY A 107 12.11 -16.71 20.61
C GLY A 107 11.49 -17.75 19.68
N GLN A 108 10.27 -17.54 19.18
CA GLN A 108 9.61 -18.41 18.22
C GLN A 108 9.76 -17.88 16.80
N THR A 109 9.89 -18.79 15.83
CA THR A 109 9.88 -18.49 14.41
C THR A 109 8.56 -18.99 13.81
N ILE A 110 7.77 -18.09 13.25
CA ILE A 110 6.47 -18.35 12.64
C ILE A 110 6.59 -18.10 11.14
N LYS A 111 6.22 -19.08 10.32
CA LYS A 111 6.17 -18.89 8.87
C LYS A 111 4.99 -17.96 8.51
N VAL A 112 5.22 -17.05 7.58
CA VAL A 112 4.16 -16.22 7.00
C VAL A 112 3.73 -16.88 5.69
N GLU A 113 2.47 -17.22 5.57
CA GLU A 113 1.92 -18.01 4.44
C GLU A 113 0.58 -17.42 3.96
N GLY A 114 0.04 -17.96 2.85
CA GLY A 114 -1.27 -17.60 2.33
C GLY A 114 -1.38 -16.13 1.95
N LYS A 115 -2.54 -15.52 2.19
CA LYS A 115 -2.82 -14.12 1.84
C LYS A 115 -1.89 -13.12 2.54
N GLN A 116 -1.42 -13.42 3.74
CA GLN A 116 -0.45 -12.57 4.44
C GLN A 116 0.87 -12.50 3.67
N LEU A 117 1.36 -13.63 3.13
CA LEU A 117 2.56 -13.65 2.30
C LEU A 117 2.34 -12.91 0.97
N GLU A 118 1.19 -13.08 0.33
CA GLU A 118 0.83 -12.36 -0.90
C GLU A 118 0.79 -10.85 -0.66
N GLN A 119 0.17 -10.40 0.43
CA GLN A 119 0.15 -8.99 0.81
C GLN A 119 1.56 -8.45 1.06
N LEU A 120 2.38 -9.20 1.79
CA LEU A 120 3.76 -8.83 2.09
C LEU A 120 4.61 -8.69 0.82
N LYS A 121 4.44 -9.57 -0.16
CA LYS A 121 5.08 -9.47 -1.48
C LYS A 121 4.79 -8.13 -2.16
N LEU A 122 3.55 -7.68 -2.12
CA LEU A 122 3.16 -6.39 -2.69
C LEU A 122 3.71 -5.21 -1.90
N GLU A 123 3.62 -5.24 -0.56
CA GLU A 123 4.10 -4.16 0.31
C GLU A 123 5.63 -4.00 0.29
N SER A 124 6.36 -5.10 0.08
CA SER A 124 7.82 -5.08 -0.04
C SER A 124 8.32 -4.54 -1.37
N THR A 125 7.45 -4.49 -2.39
CA THR A 125 7.79 -3.98 -3.72
C THR A 125 7.82 -2.45 -3.70
N MET A 126 9.01 -1.86 -3.72
CA MET A 126 9.19 -0.40 -3.65
C MET A 126 8.55 0.34 -4.83
N GLU A 127 8.42 -0.32 -5.97
CA GLU A 127 7.86 0.22 -7.22
C GLU A 127 6.37 -0.07 -7.40
N MET A 128 5.64 -0.53 -6.37
CA MET A 128 4.25 -0.95 -6.49
C MET A 128 3.35 0.10 -7.16
N LEU A 129 3.55 1.38 -6.85
CA LEU A 129 2.74 2.47 -7.42
C LEU A 129 3.17 2.90 -8.83
N LEU A 130 4.34 2.48 -9.31
CA LEU A 130 4.82 2.80 -10.66
C LEU A 130 4.08 1.99 -11.73
N ASN A 131 3.80 0.73 -11.44
CA ASN A 131 3.11 -0.17 -12.36
C ASN A 131 2.29 -1.22 -11.58
N PRO A 132 1.21 -0.83 -10.90
CA PRO A 132 0.41 -1.72 -10.06
C PRO A 132 -0.24 -2.85 -10.86
N GLU A 133 -0.60 -2.61 -12.13
CA GLU A 133 -1.23 -3.61 -12.99
C GLU A 133 -0.29 -4.77 -13.32
N SER A 134 1.02 -4.54 -13.42
CA SER A 134 2.01 -5.62 -13.63
C SER A 134 2.08 -6.57 -12.45
N LEU A 135 1.64 -6.13 -11.27
CA LEU A 135 1.50 -6.92 -10.05
C LEU A 135 0.10 -7.54 -9.90
N GLY A 136 -0.75 -7.45 -10.93
CA GLY A 136 -2.13 -7.94 -10.92
C GLY A 136 -3.10 -7.09 -10.09
N ILE A 137 -2.69 -5.90 -9.67
CA ILE A 137 -3.55 -4.97 -8.91
C ILE A 137 -4.49 -4.26 -9.87
N LYS A 138 -5.78 -4.26 -9.58
CA LYS A 138 -6.77 -3.49 -10.33
C LYS A 138 -7.03 -2.16 -9.64
N LEU A 139 -6.99 -1.09 -10.41
CA LEU A 139 -7.23 0.27 -9.92
C LEU A 139 -8.64 0.73 -10.27
N ALA A 140 -9.26 1.46 -9.35
CA ALA A 140 -10.51 2.16 -9.59
C ALA A 140 -10.55 3.48 -8.82
N TYR A 141 -11.04 4.54 -9.47
CA TYR A 141 -11.39 5.77 -8.76
C TYR A 141 -12.63 5.54 -7.91
N ASP A 142 -12.55 5.82 -6.61
CA ASP A 142 -13.60 5.56 -5.61
C ASP A 142 -14.23 6.87 -5.08
N GLY A 143 -14.23 7.94 -5.89
CA GLY A 143 -14.84 9.21 -5.54
C GLY A 143 -13.95 10.12 -4.69
N THR A 144 -14.57 11.03 -3.97
CA THR A 144 -13.88 12.00 -3.11
C THR A 144 -14.39 11.94 -1.68
N GLU A 145 -13.58 12.45 -0.75
CA GLU A 145 -13.93 12.67 0.66
C GLU A 145 -13.49 14.06 1.07
N LYS A 146 -14.28 14.79 1.85
CA LYS A 146 -13.88 16.06 2.46
C LYS A 146 -13.23 15.79 3.81
N SER A 147 -12.06 16.40 4.06
CA SER A 147 -11.36 16.37 5.32
C SER A 147 -10.99 17.80 5.72
N GLY A 148 -11.83 18.44 6.54
CA GLY A 148 -11.78 19.87 6.78
C GLY A 148 -11.98 20.66 5.46
N ASP A 149 -11.02 21.54 5.16
CA ASP A 149 -11.01 22.34 3.91
C ASP A 149 -10.37 21.64 2.72
N ASN A 150 -9.91 20.39 2.89
CA ASN A 150 -9.26 19.63 1.85
C ASN A 150 -10.23 18.66 1.17
N LEU A 151 -10.10 18.54 -0.14
CA LEU A 151 -10.73 17.52 -0.95
C LEU A 151 -9.72 16.38 -1.16
N LEU A 152 -10.11 15.17 -0.82
CA LEU A 152 -9.29 13.97 -0.98
C LEU A 152 -9.87 13.10 -2.08
N HIS A 153 -9.06 12.73 -3.07
CA HIS A 153 -9.41 11.74 -4.08
C HIS A 153 -9.11 10.34 -3.58
N LYS A 154 -10.08 9.43 -3.70
CA LYS A 154 -9.93 8.05 -3.29
C LYS A 154 -9.58 7.18 -4.49
N VAL A 155 -8.53 6.38 -4.35
CA VAL A 155 -8.17 5.33 -5.30
C VAL A 155 -8.23 3.99 -4.59
N LYS A 156 -9.03 3.09 -5.13
CA LYS A 156 -9.15 1.71 -4.66
C LYS A 156 -8.18 0.81 -5.43
N PHE A 157 -7.44 0.01 -4.68
CA PHE A 157 -6.56 -1.04 -5.15
C PHE A 157 -7.19 -2.38 -4.78
N VAL A 158 -7.57 -3.17 -5.77
CA VAL A 158 -8.06 -4.55 -5.56
C VAL A 158 -6.88 -5.48 -5.81
N LEU A 159 -6.39 -6.11 -4.75
CA LEU A 159 -5.24 -7.00 -4.80
C LEU A 159 -5.60 -8.34 -5.45
N PRO A 160 -4.62 -9.12 -5.98
CA PRO A 160 -4.86 -10.48 -6.48
C PRO A 160 -5.51 -11.40 -5.44
N SER A 161 -5.20 -11.23 -4.15
CA SER A 161 -5.82 -11.93 -3.02
C SER A 161 -7.30 -11.62 -2.81
N GLY A 162 -7.84 -10.58 -3.49
CA GLY A 162 -9.19 -10.05 -3.30
C GLY A 162 -9.31 -9.01 -2.17
N LEU A 163 -8.26 -8.77 -1.40
CA LEU A 163 -8.22 -7.70 -0.40
C LEU A 163 -8.27 -6.32 -1.05
N ASN A 164 -8.83 -5.35 -0.34
CA ASN A 164 -8.97 -3.99 -0.83
C ASN A 164 -8.11 -3.04 -0.02
N TRP A 165 -7.39 -2.17 -0.72
CA TRP A 165 -6.75 -0.99 -0.14
C TRP A 165 -7.37 0.25 -0.77
N VAL A 166 -7.54 1.30 0.03
CA VAL A 166 -8.02 2.59 -0.44
C VAL A 166 -7.02 3.64 -0.02
N ALA A 167 -6.40 4.30 -1.00
CA ALA A 167 -5.50 5.42 -0.75
C ALA A 167 -6.21 6.75 -1.03
N TYR A 168 -5.90 7.75 -0.21
CA TYR A 168 -6.49 9.09 -0.25
C TYR A 168 -5.42 10.11 -0.60
N PHE A 169 -5.65 10.84 -1.65
CA PHE A 169 -4.72 11.82 -2.21
C PHE A 169 -5.31 13.22 -2.11
N ASP A 170 -4.58 14.14 -1.51
CA ASP A 170 -4.98 15.54 -1.38
C ASP A 170 -5.00 16.22 -2.75
N ASP A 171 -6.11 16.90 -3.06
CA ASP A 171 -6.30 17.52 -4.37
C ASP A 171 -5.33 18.69 -4.63
N LYS A 172 -4.93 19.43 -3.60
CA LYS A 172 -4.04 20.59 -3.76
C LYS A 172 -2.59 20.20 -3.93
N THR A 173 -2.10 19.30 -3.06
CA THR A 173 -0.68 18.92 -3.00
C THR A 173 -0.36 17.69 -3.85
N GLY A 174 -1.33 16.85 -4.14
CA GLY A 174 -1.14 15.53 -4.74
C GLY A 174 -0.58 14.48 -3.76
N TYR A 175 -0.30 14.81 -2.52
CA TYR A 175 0.24 13.86 -1.55
C TYR A 175 -0.78 12.81 -1.12
N LYS A 176 -0.30 11.59 -0.88
CA LYS A 176 -1.08 10.56 -0.19
C LYS A 176 -1.15 10.90 1.29
N VAL A 177 -2.34 11.18 1.80
CA VAL A 177 -2.53 11.61 3.20
C VAL A 177 -3.13 10.55 4.10
N LYS A 178 -3.77 9.54 3.50
CA LYS A 178 -4.40 8.44 4.25
C LYS A 178 -4.41 7.17 3.41
N GLU A 179 -4.42 6.04 4.07
CA GLU A 179 -4.59 4.73 3.44
C GLU A 179 -5.39 3.83 4.39
N SER A 180 -6.36 3.09 3.86
CA SER A 180 -7.11 2.06 4.57
C SER A 180 -6.85 0.72 3.91
N LYS A 181 -6.41 -0.26 4.68
CA LYS A 181 -6.03 -1.60 4.21
C LYS A 181 -6.82 -2.68 4.91
N GLU A 182 -7.44 -3.56 4.13
CA GLU A 182 -7.91 -4.84 4.66
C GLU A 182 -6.71 -5.76 4.90
N ILE A 183 -6.58 -6.29 6.10
CA ILE A 183 -5.52 -7.22 6.52
C ILE A 183 -6.17 -8.50 7.03
N GLU A 184 -5.71 -9.65 6.54
CA GLU A 184 -6.11 -10.94 7.10
C GLU A 184 -5.34 -11.22 8.38
N SER A 185 -6.06 -11.50 9.47
CA SER A 185 -5.48 -11.88 10.76
C SER A 185 -6.07 -13.21 11.23
N GLN A 186 -5.50 -13.77 12.31
CA GLN A 186 -6.07 -14.97 12.95
C GLN A 186 -7.51 -14.76 13.48
N MET A 187 -7.91 -13.50 13.71
CA MET A 187 -9.26 -13.13 14.16
C MET A 187 -10.20 -12.76 12.99
N GLY A 188 -9.76 -12.94 11.74
CA GLY A 188 -10.47 -12.55 10.53
C GLY A 188 -9.91 -11.27 9.89
N LEU A 189 -10.70 -10.65 9.01
CA LEU A 189 -10.34 -9.41 8.35
C LEU A 189 -10.40 -8.24 9.34
N ILE A 190 -9.31 -7.50 9.43
CA ILE A 190 -9.22 -6.26 10.18
C ILE A 190 -8.92 -5.11 9.21
N ASN A 191 -9.35 -3.90 9.58
CA ASN A 191 -9.04 -2.70 8.80
C ASN A 191 -7.95 -1.91 9.52
N GLN A 192 -6.83 -1.71 8.84
CA GLN A 192 -5.74 -0.84 9.26
C GLN A 192 -5.90 0.51 8.58
N VAL A 193 -5.81 1.60 9.34
CA VAL A 193 -5.76 2.96 8.79
C VAL A 193 -4.39 3.55 9.06
N LEU A 194 -3.81 4.14 8.02
CA LEU A 194 -2.54 4.84 8.05
C LEU A 194 -2.77 6.28 7.61
N GLU A 195 -2.36 7.26 8.41
CA GLU A 195 -2.40 8.69 8.06
C GLU A 195 -0.97 9.20 7.94
N TYR A 196 -0.71 9.99 6.90
CA TYR A 196 0.62 10.47 6.52
C TYR A 196 0.66 11.99 6.57
N SER A 197 1.67 12.55 7.22
CA SER A 197 1.88 14.00 7.27
C SER A 197 3.37 14.34 7.34
N ASP A 198 3.68 15.64 7.38
CA ASP A 198 5.06 16.15 7.48
C ASP A 198 5.97 15.60 6.36
N TYR A 199 5.60 15.86 5.10
CA TYR A 199 6.39 15.45 3.95
C TYR A 199 7.68 16.27 3.86
N GLN A 200 8.82 15.60 3.98
CA GLN A 200 10.16 16.22 3.91
C GLN A 200 10.94 15.67 2.71
N ASP A 201 11.93 16.45 2.25
CA ASP A 201 12.82 16.05 1.16
C ASP A 201 13.96 15.16 1.67
N VAL A 202 14.14 14.01 1.05
CA VAL A 202 15.27 13.12 1.27
C VAL A 202 15.83 12.71 -0.08
N ASP A 203 16.98 13.23 -0.43
CA ASP A 203 17.67 12.97 -1.70
C ASP A 203 16.76 13.19 -2.93
N GLY A 204 15.92 14.29 -2.91
CA GLY A 204 15.00 14.66 -3.98
C GLY A 204 13.66 13.92 -3.96
N ILE A 205 13.39 13.10 -2.96
CA ILE A 205 12.13 12.37 -2.80
C ILE A 205 11.39 12.91 -1.57
N LYS A 206 10.12 13.29 -1.74
CA LYS A 206 9.26 13.71 -0.63
C LYS A 206 8.70 12.49 0.09
N ILE A 207 9.05 12.34 1.36
CA ILE A 207 8.66 11.20 2.21
C ILE A 207 7.94 11.74 3.45
N PRO A 208 6.81 11.13 3.88
CA PRO A 208 6.13 11.54 5.10
C PRO A 208 6.98 11.19 6.33
N PHE A 209 7.16 12.14 7.23
CA PHE A 209 7.93 11.96 8.46
C PHE A 209 7.06 11.66 9.68
N THR A 210 5.75 11.84 9.57
CA THR A 210 4.78 11.43 10.59
C THR A 210 3.81 10.41 10.00
N LEU A 211 3.68 9.30 10.69
CA LEU A 211 2.77 8.20 10.36
C LEU A 211 1.91 7.90 11.58
N LYS A 212 0.59 8.05 11.45
CA LYS A 212 -0.37 7.63 12.46
C LYS A 212 -1.05 6.36 12.00
N GLN A 213 -0.88 5.29 12.77
CA GLN A 213 -1.40 3.96 12.46
C GLN A 213 -2.48 3.58 13.45
N SER A 214 -3.64 3.15 12.93
CA SER A 214 -4.78 2.75 13.74
C SER A 214 -5.25 1.33 13.39
N PHE A 215 -5.53 0.54 14.43
CA PHE A 215 -6.19 -0.76 14.36
C PHE A 215 -7.40 -0.73 15.31
N GLY A 216 -8.60 -0.53 14.77
CA GLY A 216 -9.78 -0.30 15.58
C GLY A 216 -9.58 0.91 16.52
N PRO A 217 -9.74 0.76 17.86
CA PRO A 217 -9.58 1.87 18.81
C PRO A 217 -8.11 2.19 19.16
N GLN A 218 -7.18 1.32 18.81
CA GLN A 218 -5.76 1.51 19.12
C GLN A 218 -5.09 2.37 18.04
N THR A 219 -4.39 3.39 18.46
CA THR A 219 -3.66 4.30 17.59
C THR A 219 -2.23 4.50 18.10
N ILE A 220 -1.28 4.45 17.17
CA ILE A 220 0.14 4.72 17.43
C ILE A 220 0.59 5.79 16.46
N GLU A 221 1.24 6.83 16.97
CA GLU A 221 1.91 7.81 16.15
C GLU A 221 3.42 7.52 16.12
N LEU A 222 3.96 7.47 14.91
CA LEU A 222 5.36 7.18 14.62
C LEU A 222 5.98 8.36 13.88
N THR A 223 7.12 8.83 14.38
CA THR A 223 7.91 9.85 13.70
C THR A 223 9.15 9.22 13.10
N VAL A 224 9.45 9.56 11.86
CA VAL A 224 10.68 9.14 11.19
C VAL A 224 11.86 9.88 11.82
N SER A 225 12.81 9.11 12.35
CA SER A 225 14.05 9.66 12.94
C SER A 225 15.23 9.60 11.97
N SER A 226 15.17 8.71 10.96
CA SER A 226 16.22 8.59 9.93
C SER A 226 15.70 7.86 8.71
N ILE A 227 16.10 8.36 7.53
CA ILE A 227 15.97 7.63 6.25
C ILE A 227 17.33 7.62 5.57
N LYS A 228 17.69 6.48 5.03
CA LYS A 228 18.91 6.30 4.22
C LYS A 228 18.51 5.60 2.93
N ILE A 229 18.85 6.19 1.79
CA ILE A 229 18.56 5.67 0.45
C ILE A 229 19.90 5.29 -0.20
N ASN A 230 19.93 4.12 -0.87
CA ASN A 230 21.09 3.63 -1.64
C ASN A 230 22.40 3.62 -0.84
N LYS A 231 22.36 3.04 0.36
CA LYS A 231 23.57 2.89 1.22
C LYS A 231 24.17 1.49 1.17
N GLY A 232 23.69 0.62 0.28
CA GLY A 232 24.27 -0.70 0.01
C GLY A 232 23.91 -1.74 1.06
N ILE A 233 22.62 -1.96 1.31
CA ILE A 233 22.18 -3.05 2.21
C ILE A 233 22.60 -4.39 1.60
N THR A 234 23.34 -5.20 2.38
CA THR A 234 23.78 -6.53 1.96
C THR A 234 22.67 -7.56 2.01
N ASP A 235 22.76 -8.61 1.21
CA ASP A 235 21.72 -9.66 1.15
C ASP A 235 21.62 -10.47 2.45
N ASP A 236 22.71 -10.55 3.23
CA ASP A 236 22.72 -11.20 4.55
C ASP A 236 21.67 -10.64 5.52
N THR A 237 21.28 -9.37 5.32
CA THR A 237 20.22 -8.71 6.09
C THR A 237 18.88 -9.46 5.99
N PHE A 238 18.64 -10.14 4.88
CA PHE A 238 17.35 -10.78 4.56
C PHE A 238 17.42 -12.32 4.61
N VAL A 239 18.52 -12.88 5.10
CA VAL A 239 18.65 -14.34 5.24
C VAL A 239 17.71 -14.83 6.34
N ILE A 240 16.87 -15.81 5.99
CA ILE A 240 16.04 -16.52 6.94
C ILE A 240 16.88 -17.65 7.53
N THR A 241 17.31 -17.51 8.78
CA THR A 241 17.94 -18.59 9.55
C THR A 241 16.87 -19.35 10.31
N GLU A 242 16.94 -20.67 10.25
CA GLU A 242 16.11 -21.58 11.02
C GLU A 242 16.29 -21.40 12.54
#